data_b9d32eaade2c6afdd4bd17dcaddaa471
#
_entry.id   b9d32eaade2c6afdd4bd17dcaddaa471
#
_cell.length_a   1.000
_cell.length_b   1.000
_cell.length_c   1.000
_cell.angle_alpha   90.00
_cell.angle_beta   90.00
_cell.angle_gamma   90.00
#
_symmetry.space_group_name_H-M   'P 1'
#
loop_
_entity.id
_entity.type
_entity.pdbx_description
1 polymer ?
#
loop_
_entity_poly.entity_id
_entity_poly.type
_entity_poly.pdbx_seq_one_letter_code
_entity_poly.pdbx_strand_id
1 'polypeptide(L)'
;FCPQGYTNGGFSCILPYMSMKRTPTYEGPLDAALRYLTPRMRSVGEVEAFLDGLDYGEADVEAAVARLKELGLLDDFAYAREFVRTRLATKPVSRAHLMRQLREHRLSQEAMEAALEELPQQTDLDNAQKVAEKFYRQMISLPEKERRERVLRRLMSRGYSGEISCRAYALTAEALGDEETAPCEEALREAEP
;
A
#
# COMPACT_ATOMS: atom_id res chain seq x y z
N PHE A 1 -68.54 15.30 25.56
CA PHE A 1 -68.61 14.08 26.37
C PHE A 1 -67.34 13.33 26.28
N CYS A 2 -66.49 13.47 27.27
CA CYS A 2 -65.43 12.52 27.59
C CYS A 2 -66.01 11.36 28.39
N PRO A 3 -65.44 10.18 28.33
CA PRO A 3 -64.70 9.72 29.51
C PRO A 3 -63.32 9.10 29.14
N GLN A 4 -62.32 9.62 29.80
CA GLN A 4 -61.45 9.07 30.79
C GLN A 4 -60.96 7.60 30.66
N GLY A 5 -59.63 7.49 30.53
CA GLY A 5 -58.80 6.57 31.27
C GLY A 5 -58.39 5.28 30.59
N TYR A 6 -57.12 5.16 30.31
CA TYR A 6 -56.31 4.05 30.81
C TYR A 6 -54.81 4.37 30.67
N THR A 7 -54.15 4.13 31.75
CA THR A 7 -52.76 4.33 32.08
C THR A 7 -51.81 3.34 31.43
N ASN A 8 -50.61 3.83 31.18
CA ASN A 8 -49.30 3.13 31.23
C ASN A 8 -49.06 1.87 30.43
N GLY A 9 -48.17 2.01 29.49
CA GLY A 9 -47.43 0.92 28.91
C GLY A 9 -46.43 1.48 27.91
N GLY A 10 -45.30 2.00 28.43
CA GLY A 10 -44.20 2.48 27.59
C GLY A 10 -43.58 1.32 26.82
N PHE A 11 -43.92 1.19 25.57
CA PHE A 11 -43.08 0.50 24.60
C PHE A 11 -42.46 1.56 23.71
N SER A 12 -41.28 2.00 24.16
CA SER A 12 -40.34 2.71 23.33
C SER A 12 -39.90 1.72 22.22
N CYS A 13 -40.62 1.75 21.09
CA CYS A 13 -40.12 1.15 19.87
C CYS A 13 -38.91 1.96 19.40
N ILE A 14 -37.75 1.66 20.00
CA ILE A 14 -36.49 1.98 19.41
C ILE A 14 -36.37 1.05 18.20
N LEU A 15 -36.95 1.48 17.07
CA LEU A 15 -36.60 0.93 15.79
C LEU A 15 -35.09 1.22 15.63
N PRO A 16 -34.23 0.17 15.50
CA PRO A 16 -32.86 0.42 15.14
C PRO A 16 -32.93 1.14 13.79
N TYR A 17 -32.40 2.37 13.76
CA TYR A 17 -32.07 3.08 12.53
C TYR A 17 -31.00 2.24 11.82
N MET A 18 -31.45 1.19 11.12
CA MET A 18 -30.63 0.51 10.13
C MET A 18 -30.41 1.53 9.03
N SER A 19 -29.25 2.16 9.07
CA SER A 19 -28.70 2.89 7.95
C SER A 19 -28.69 1.92 6.78
N MET A 20 -29.78 1.90 6.01
CA MET A 20 -29.81 1.28 4.70
C MET A 20 -28.79 2.05 3.88
N LYS A 21 -27.54 1.55 3.87
CA LYS A 21 -26.59 1.90 2.82
C LYS A 21 -27.32 1.54 1.54
N ARG A 22 -27.80 2.58 0.82
CA ARG A 22 -28.36 2.37 -0.51
C ARG A 22 -27.29 1.69 -1.33
N THR A 23 -27.43 0.41 -1.56
CA THR A 23 -26.60 -0.30 -2.52
C THR A 23 -26.81 0.40 -3.86
N PRO A 24 -25.77 0.93 -4.50
CA PRO A 24 -25.95 1.58 -5.79
C PRO A 24 -26.56 0.56 -6.75
N THR A 25 -27.62 0.97 -7.45
CA THR A 25 -28.24 0.12 -8.48
C THR A 25 -27.40 0.29 -9.75
N TYR A 26 -26.85 -0.82 -10.23
CA TYR A 26 -26.09 -0.89 -11.49
C TYR A 26 -26.98 -1.53 -12.56
N GLU A 27 -26.85 -1.11 -13.81
CA GLU A 27 -27.56 -1.69 -14.95
C GLU A 27 -26.98 -3.06 -15.36
N GLY A 28 -25.74 -3.34 -14.91
CA GLY A 28 -25.04 -4.61 -15.13
C GLY A 28 -23.59 -4.56 -14.63
N PRO A 29 -22.85 -5.68 -14.76
CA PRO A 29 -21.48 -5.78 -14.25
C PRO A 29 -20.53 -4.77 -14.92
N LEU A 30 -20.71 -4.49 -16.20
CA LEU A 30 -19.90 -3.51 -16.92
C LEU A 30 -20.13 -2.07 -16.40
N ASP A 31 -21.40 -1.67 -16.14
CA ASP A 31 -21.70 -0.36 -15.56
C ASP A 31 -21.15 -0.23 -14.14
N ALA A 32 -21.29 -1.28 -13.33
CA ALA A 32 -20.72 -1.34 -12.00
C ALA A 32 -19.20 -1.15 -12.02
N ALA A 33 -18.52 -1.86 -12.92
CA ALA A 33 -17.07 -1.77 -13.08
C ALA A 33 -16.62 -0.40 -13.58
N LEU A 34 -17.30 0.20 -14.56
CA LEU A 34 -17.00 1.55 -15.05
C LEU A 34 -17.10 2.60 -13.95
N ARG A 35 -18.14 2.52 -13.12
CA ARG A 35 -18.28 3.43 -11.95
C ARG A 35 -17.21 3.19 -10.89
N TYR A 36 -16.77 1.93 -10.71
CA TYR A 36 -15.69 1.60 -9.79
C TYR A 36 -14.32 2.13 -10.26
N LEU A 37 -14.10 2.20 -11.58
CA LEU A 37 -12.89 2.75 -12.20
C LEU A 37 -12.84 4.29 -12.22
N THR A 38 -14.01 4.96 -12.18
CA THR A 38 -14.11 6.43 -12.33
C THR A 38 -13.18 7.23 -11.38
N PRO A 39 -13.08 6.93 -10.07
CA PRO A 39 -12.29 7.74 -9.15
C PRO A 39 -10.79 7.49 -9.23
N ARG A 40 -10.34 6.32 -9.67
CA ARG A 40 -8.91 5.94 -9.75
C ARG A 40 -8.70 4.69 -10.58
N MET A 41 -7.48 4.52 -11.07
CA MET A 41 -7.06 3.25 -11.69
C MET A 41 -7.21 2.08 -10.71
N ARG A 42 -7.56 0.91 -11.24
CA ARG A 42 -7.70 -0.34 -10.49
C ARG A 42 -7.02 -1.47 -11.24
N SER A 43 -6.59 -2.50 -10.53
CA SER A 43 -6.12 -3.73 -11.14
C SER A 43 -7.29 -4.61 -11.59
N VAL A 44 -7.02 -5.55 -12.47
CA VAL A 44 -7.99 -6.58 -12.89
C VAL A 44 -8.55 -7.31 -11.68
N GLY A 45 -7.68 -7.81 -10.78
CA GLY A 45 -8.12 -8.54 -9.59
C GLY A 45 -8.90 -7.69 -8.56
N GLU A 46 -8.70 -6.36 -8.51
CA GLU A 46 -9.56 -5.48 -7.71
C GLU A 46 -10.95 -5.35 -8.30
N VAL A 47 -11.07 -5.28 -9.64
CA VAL A 47 -12.36 -5.19 -10.34
C VAL A 47 -13.12 -6.51 -10.23
N GLU A 48 -12.47 -7.65 -10.45
CA GLU A 48 -13.06 -8.99 -10.26
C GLU A 48 -13.61 -9.14 -8.85
N ALA A 49 -12.81 -8.87 -7.83
CA ALA A 49 -13.26 -8.96 -6.44
C ALA A 49 -14.39 -7.99 -6.08
N PHE A 50 -14.45 -6.83 -6.72
CA PHE A 50 -15.55 -5.90 -6.54
C PHE A 50 -16.85 -6.42 -7.15
N LEU A 51 -16.79 -6.98 -8.36
CA LEU A 51 -17.95 -7.55 -9.06
C LEU A 51 -18.46 -8.83 -8.38
N ASP A 52 -17.55 -9.69 -7.92
CA ASP A 52 -17.89 -10.87 -7.11
C ASP A 52 -18.64 -10.48 -5.82
N GLY A 53 -18.21 -9.38 -5.18
CA GLY A 53 -18.89 -8.85 -4.00
C GLY A 53 -20.28 -8.26 -4.26
N LEU A 54 -20.68 -8.11 -5.53
CA LEU A 54 -22.03 -7.72 -5.96
C LEU A 54 -22.88 -8.91 -6.43
N ASP A 55 -22.39 -10.13 -6.22
CA ASP A 55 -23.06 -11.39 -6.57
C ASP A 55 -23.37 -11.57 -8.07
N TYR A 56 -22.56 -10.96 -8.96
CA TYR A 56 -22.61 -11.25 -10.39
C TYR A 56 -22.06 -12.65 -10.69
N GLY A 57 -22.62 -13.31 -11.71
CA GLY A 57 -22.14 -14.62 -12.17
C GLY A 57 -20.72 -14.54 -12.74
N GLU A 58 -19.93 -15.62 -12.56
CA GLU A 58 -18.52 -15.69 -13.02
C GLU A 58 -18.37 -15.35 -14.52
N ALA A 59 -19.25 -15.88 -15.37
CA ALA A 59 -19.25 -15.58 -16.81
C ALA A 59 -19.51 -14.10 -17.13
N ASP A 60 -20.37 -13.44 -16.35
CA ASP A 60 -20.70 -12.03 -16.52
C ASP A 60 -19.54 -11.14 -16.07
N VAL A 61 -18.84 -11.53 -14.99
CA VAL A 61 -17.63 -10.87 -14.49
C VAL A 61 -16.51 -10.98 -15.53
N GLU A 62 -16.28 -12.19 -16.05
CA GLU A 62 -15.25 -12.43 -17.06
C GLU A 62 -15.52 -11.61 -18.34
N ALA A 63 -16.77 -11.60 -18.83
CA ALA A 63 -17.16 -10.82 -20.00
C ALA A 63 -16.97 -9.31 -19.79
N ALA A 64 -17.32 -8.79 -18.60
CA ALA A 64 -17.12 -7.38 -18.26
C ALA A 64 -15.65 -7.01 -18.20
N VAL A 65 -14.82 -7.83 -17.55
CA VAL A 65 -13.37 -7.64 -17.46
C VAL A 65 -12.70 -7.69 -18.84
N ALA A 66 -13.07 -8.69 -19.67
CA ALA A 66 -12.58 -8.78 -21.04
C ALA A 66 -12.90 -7.51 -21.84
N ARG A 67 -14.12 -7.02 -21.73
CA ARG A 67 -14.53 -5.79 -22.41
C ARG A 67 -13.77 -4.56 -21.93
N LEU A 68 -13.49 -4.45 -20.64
CA LEU A 68 -12.70 -3.35 -20.09
C LEU A 68 -11.24 -3.39 -20.55
N LYS A 69 -10.66 -4.58 -20.69
CA LYS A 69 -9.32 -4.78 -21.27
C LYS A 69 -9.27 -4.36 -22.75
N GLU A 70 -10.26 -4.78 -23.56
CA GLU A 70 -10.38 -4.36 -24.97
C GLU A 70 -10.48 -2.84 -25.12
N LEU A 71 -11.17 -2.17 -24.20
CA LEU A 71 -11.31 -0.72 -24.18
C LEU A 71 -10.05 -0.01 -23.63
N GLY A 72 -9.03 -0.74 -23.19
CA GLY A 72 -7.83 -0.18 -22.59
C GLY A 72 -8.04 0.48 -21.22
N LEU A 73 -9.16 0.19 -20.55
CA LEU A 73 -9.49 0.73 -19.23
C LEU A 73 -8.91 -0.10 -18.09
N LEU A 74 -8.50 -1.35 -18.37
CA LEU A 74 -7.82 -2.25 -17.47
C LEU A 74 -6.52 -2.73 -18.12
N ASP A 75 -5.39 -2.36 -17.51
CA ASP A 75 -4.05 -2.78 -17.88
C ASP A 75 -3.20 -2.89 -16.61
N ASP A 76 -2.95 -4.12 -16.16
CA ASP A 76 -2.17 -4.41 -14.96
C ASP A 76 -0.70 -4.02 -15.10
N PHE A 77 -0.14 -4.06 -16.32
CA PHE A 77 1.24 -3.63 -16.58
C PHE A 77 1.38 -2.11 -16.44
N ALA A 78 0.44 -1.36 -17.04
CA ALA A 78 0.41 0.09 -16.90
C ALA A 78 0.17 0.51 -15.45
N TYR A 79 -0.76 -0.17 -14.75
CA TYR A 79 -1.05 0.05 -13.34
C TYR A 79 0.19 -0.17 -12.48
N ALA A 80 0.87 -1.31 -12.65
CA ALA A 80 2.04 -1.67 -11.85
C ALA A 80 3.17 -0.64 -12.03
N ARG A 81 3.48 -0.24 -13.27
CA ARG A 81 4.49 0.79 -13.57
C ARG A 81 4.16 2.13 -12.91
N GLU A 82 2.92 2.60 -13.07
CA GLU A 82 2.49 3.87 -12.49
C GLU A 82 2.51 3.84 -10.95
N PHE A 83 2.07 2.74 -10.35
CA PHE A 83 2.14 2.53 -8.92
C PHE A 83 3.58 2.62 -8.41
N VAL A 84 4.51 1.88 -9.03
CA VAL A 84 5.93 1.87 -8.66
C VAL A 84 6.53 3.27 -8.79
N ARG A 85 6.29 3.95 -9.92
CA ARG A 85 6.77 5.30 -10.19
C ARG A 85 6.31 6.30 -9.12
N THR A 86 5.01 6.32 -8.86
CA THR A 86 4.40 7.24 -7.88
C THR A 86 4.87 6.93 -6.46
N ARG A 87 5.01 5.64 -6.13
CA ARG A 87 5.45 5.22 -4.80
C ARG A 87 6.88 5.64 -4.51
N LEU A 88 7.80 5.40 -5.44
CA LEU A 88 9.19 5.80 -5.29
C LEU A 88 9.38 7.33 -5.26
N ALA A 89 8.58 8.07 -6.01
CA ALA A 89 8.61 9.54 -5.98
C ALA A 89 8.16 10.13 -4.64
N THR A 90 7.16 9.51 -4.00
CA THR A 90 6.60 10.02 -2.73
C THR A 90 7.28 9.46 -1.50
N LYS A 91 7.61 8.19 -1.49
CA LYS A 91 8.18 7.49 -0.35
C LYS A 91 9.10 6.37 -0.82
N PRO A 92 10.42 6.59 -0.83
CA PRO A 92 11.37 5.56 -1.19
C PRO A 92 11.22 4.32 -0.29
N VAL A 93 11.02 3.16 -0.92
CA VAL A 93 10.88 1.84 -0.29
C VAL A 93 11.63 0.81 -1.11
N SER A 94 11.91 -0.37 -0.53
CA SER A 94 12.62 -1.45 -1.22
C SER A 94 11.76 -2.13 -2.29
N ARG A 95 12.40 -2.83 -3.23
CA ARG A 95 11.73 -3.70 -4.21
C ARG A 95 10.84 -4.74 -3.54
N ALA A 96 11.31 -5.36 -2.46
CA ALA A 96 10.53 -6.35 -1.69
C ALA A 96 9.26 -5.74 -1.10
N HIS A 97 9.33 -4.50 -0.62
CA HIS A 97 8.16 -3.77 -0.11
C HIS A 97 7.18 -3.39 -1.23
N LEU A 98 7.70 -2.96 -2.40
CA LEU A 98 6.87 -2.69 -3.59
C LEU A 98 6.14 -3.96 -4.04
N MET A 99 6.85 -5.09 -4.15
CA MET A 99 6.26 -6.38 -4.51
C MET A 99 5.12 -6.77 -3.57
N ARG A 100 5.30 -6.60 -2.25
CA ARG A 100 4.24 -6.88 -1.28
C ARG A 100 3.02 -5.98 -1.50
N GLN A 101 3.23 -4.67 -1.71
CA GLN A 101 2.14 -3.74 -1.97
C GLN A 101 1.39 -4.05 -3.27
N LEU A 102 2.11 -4.40 -4.34
CA LEU A 102 1.49 -4.80 -5.62
C LEU A 102 0.64 -6.06 -5.47
N ARG A 103 1.06 -7.03 -4.63
CA ARG A 103 0.24 -8.22 -4.30
C ARG A 103 -1.05 -7.85 -3.56
N GLU A 104 -1.02 -6.85 -2.68
CA GLU A 104 -2.22 -6.35 -1.99
C GLU A 104 -3.25 -5.80 -2.98
N HIS A 105 -2.80 -5.30 -4.15
CA HIS A 105 -3.64 -4.86 -5.25
C HIS A 105 -4.07 -5.98 -6.21
N ARG A 106 -3.77 -7.24 -5.89
CA ARG A 106 -4.15 -8.43 -6.68
C ARG A 106 -3.67 -8.40 -8.13
N LEU A 107 -2.51 -7.84 -8.38
CA LEU A 107 -1.90 -7.83 -9.70
C LEU A 107 -1.36 -9.21 -10.07
N SER A 108 -1.30 -9.50 -11.38
CA SER A 108 -0.63 -10.70 -11.88
C SER A 108 0.85 -10.70 -11.56
N GLN A 109 1.43 -11.88 -11.34
CA GLN A 109 2.86 -12.03 -11.05
C GLN A 109 3.72 -11.41 -12.17
N GLU A 110 3.32 -11.64 -13.42
CA GLU A 110 4.01 -11.12 -14.61
C GLU A 110 4.06 -9.58 -14.65
N ALA A 111 2.93 -8.93 -14.37
CA ALA A 111 2.86 -7.45 -14.34
C ALA A 111 3.72 -6.86 -13.22
N MET A 112 3.73 -7.53 -12.04
CA MET A 112 4.56 -7.11 -10.91
C MET A 112 6.05 -7.23 -11.22
N GLU A 113 6.48 -8.36 -11.77
CA GLU A 113 7.88 -8.61 -12.13
C GLU A 113 8.34 -7.64 -13.21
N ALA A 114 7.57 -7.47 -14.29
CA ALA A 114 7.89 -6.55 -15.37
C ALA A 114 8.08 -5.11 -14.85
N ALA A 115 7.19 -4.62 -13.99
CA ALA A 115 7.31 -3.28 -13.44
C ALA A 115 8.55 -3.08 -12.53
N LEU A 116 9.01 -4.15 -11.87
CA LEU A 116 10.19 -4.10 -11.02
C LEU A 116 11.49 -4.32 -11.81
N GLU A 117 11.45 -5.07 -12.92
CA GLU A 117 12.60 -5.26 -13.82
C GLU A 117 13.03 -3.96 -14.51
N GLU A 118 12.08 -3.07 -14.79
CA GLU A 118 12.37 -1.74 -15.35
C GLU A 118 13.18 -0.84 -14.39
N LEU A 119 13.25 -1.19 -13.09
CA LEU A 119 14.02 -0.43 -12.11
C LEU A 119 15.52 -0.76 -12.18
N PRO A 120 16.43 0.24 -12.14
CA PRO A 120 17.86 0.00 -12.05
C PRO A 120 18.22 -0.89 -10.86
N GLN A 121 19.23 -1.77 -11.01
CA GLN A 121 19.63 -2.71 -9.95
C GLN A 121 20.06 -2.04 -8.65
N GLN A 122 20.64 -0.84 -8.73
CA GLN A 122 21.13 -0.08 -7.56
C GLN A 122 20.04 0.74 -6.87
N THR A 123 18.81 0.73 -7.37
CA THR A 123 17.72 1.58 -6.85
C THR A 123 17.47 1.37 -5.35
N ASP A 124 17.63 0.16 -4.83
CA ASP A 124 17.40 -0.11 -3.41
C ASP A 124 18.45 0.56 -2.52
N LEU A 125 19.74 0.52 -2.90
CA LEU A 125 20.79 1.20 -2.13
C LEU A 125 20.65 2.72 -2.20
N ASP A 126 20.40 3.28 -3.40
CA ASP A 126 20.21 4.73 -3.59
C ASP A 126 19.01 5.25 -2.81
N ASN A 127 17.90 4.50 -2.83
CA ASN A 127 16.70 4.86 -2.09
C ASN A 127 16.91 4.70 -0.57
N ALA A 128 17.61 3.64 -0.13
CA ALA A 128 17.97 3.45 1.27
C ALA A 128 18.86 4.59 1.77
N GLN A 129 19.83 5.03 0.96
CA GLN A 129 20.72 6.14 1.31
C GLN A 129 19.96 7.47 1.48
N LYS A 130 19.04 7.80 0.56
CA LYS A 130 18.16 8.98 0.70
C LYS A 130 17.34 8.95 2.00
N VAL A 131 16.85 7.76 2.35
CA VAL A 131 16.10 7.56 3.61
C VAL A 131 17.03 7.68 4.81
N ALA A 132 18.21 7.06 4.77
CA ALA A 132 19.21 7.12 5.83
C ALA A 132 19.62 8.58 6.08
N GLU A 133 19.98 9.34 5.05
CA GLU A 133 20.37 10.73 5.15
C GLU A 133 19.29 11.60 5.81
N LYS A 134 18.03 11.42 5.39
CA LYS A 134 16.91 12.16 5.99
C LYS A 134 16.80 11.91 7.49
N PHE A 135 16.84 10.64 7.92
CA PHE A 135 16.67 10.30 9.34
C PHE A 135 17.95 10.57 10.14
N TYR A 136 19.12 10.39 9.55
CA TYR A 136 20.39 10.74 10.16
C TYR A 136 20.40 12.22 10.58
N ARG A 137 20.07 13.13 9.65
CA ARG A 137 20.00 14.57 9.92
C ARG A 137 18.97 14.93 10.99
N GLN A 138 17.83 14.24 11.04
CA GLN A 138 16.81 14.45 12.07
C GLN A 138 17.25 14.00 13.47
N MET A 139 18.20 13.08 13.53
CA MET A 139 18.64 12.45 14.78
C MET A 139 20.11 12.79 15.11
N ILE A 140 20.68 13.81 14.49
CA ILE A 140 22.09 14.17 14.65
C ILE A 140 22.48 14.51 16.10
N SER A 141 21.52 14.96 16.89
CA SER A 141 21.73 15.28 18.32
C SER A 141 21.80 14.07 19.24
N LEU A 142 21.46 12.88 18.73
CA LEU A 142 21.53 11.64 19.52
C LEU A 142 22.95 11.07 19.51
N PRO A 143 23.32 10.32 20.58
CA PRO A 143 24.54 9.53 20.57
C PRO A 143 24.58 8.59 19.35
N GLU A 144 25.79 8.32 18.81
CA GLU A 144 26.00 7.56 17.57
C GLU A 144 25.26 6.22 17.61
N LYS A 145 25.44 5.43 18.67
CA LYS A 145 24.79 4.12 18.82
C LYS A 145 23.28 4.21 18.71
N GLU A 146 22.65 5.14 19.42
CA GLU A 146 21.20 5.31 19.42
C GLU A 146 20.68 5.83 18.05
N ARG A 147 21.40 6.78 17.45
CA ARG A 147 21.11 7.30 16.11
C ARG A 147 21.10 6.16 15.08
N ARG A 148 22.16 5.34 15.09
CA ARG A 148 22.33 4.20 14.21
C ARG A 148 21.20 3.19 14.33
N GLU A 149 20.88 2.71 15.52
CA GLU A 149 19.76 1.78 15.74
C GLU A 149 18.44 2.32 15.20
N ARG A 150 18.16 3.59 15.48
CA ARG A 150 16.90 4.21 15.05
C ARG A 150 16.83 4.35 13.54
N VAL A 151 17.93 4.73 12.87
CA VAL A 151 17.99 4.83 11.41
C VAL A 151 17.85 3.46 10.77
N LEU A 152 18.58 2.43 11.25
CA LEU A 152 18.49 1.06 10.76
C LEU A 152 17.06 0.52 10.91
N ARG A 153 16.41 0.69 12.06
CA ARG A 153 15.02 0.30 12.28
C ARG A 153 14.06 0.97 11.29
N ARG A 154 14.30 2.24 10.95
CA ARG A 154 13.51 2.96 9.94
C ARG A 154 13.72 2.43 8.52
N LEU A 155 14.93 2.00 8.18
CA LEU A 155 15.24 1.38 6.89
C LEU A 155 14.58 0.00 6.79
N MET A 156 14.76 -0.84 7.80
CA MET A 156 14.17 -2.19 7.85
C MET A 156 12.63 -2.14 7.80
N SER A 157 12.00 -1.19 8.48
CA SER A 157 10.53 -0.99 8.40
C SER A 157 10.03 -0.59 6.99
N ARG A 158 10.92 -0.17 6.11
CA ARG A 158 10.64 0.10 4.69
C ARG A 158 11.00 -1.08 3.77
N GLY A 159 11.39 -2.21 4.37
CA GLY A 159 11.69 -3.45 3.69
C GLY A 159 13.09 -3.55 3.10
N TYR A 160 14.01 -2.64 3.45
CA TYR A 160 15.42 -2.81 3.07
C TYR A 160 16.03 -3.94 3.90
N SER A 161 16.89 -4.76 3.25
CA SER A 161 17.63 -5.80 3.97
C SER A 161 18.60 -5.19 4.98
N GLY A 162 19.01 -5.99 5.98
CA GLY A 162 20.00 -5.56 6.96
C GLY A 162 21.29 -5.09 6.29
N GLU A 163 21.79 -5.83 5.31
CA GLU A 163 23.00 -5.49 4.55
C GLU A 163 22.88 -4.12 3.84
N ILE A 164 21.79 -3.91 3.08
CA ILE A 164 21.53 -2.63 2.40
C ILE A 164 21.38 -1.49 3.41
N SER A 165 20.69 -1.76 4.53
CA SER A 165 20.47 -0.76 5.57
C SER A 165 21.76 -0.32 6.22
N CYS A 166 22.66 -1.26 6.54
CA CYS A 166 23.97 -0.98 7.10
C CYS A 166 24.86 -0.23 6.12
N ARG A 167 24.90 -0.67 4.87
CA ARG A 167 25.70 -0.02 3.83
C ARG A 167 25.21 1.41 3.58
N ALA A 168 23.90 1.62 3.52
CA ALA A 168 23.32 2.96 3.36
C ALA A 168 23.61 3.87 4.53
N TYR A 169 23.58 3.35 5.78
CA TYR A 169 23.97 4.11 6.96
C TYR A 169 25.45 4.50 6.92
N ALA A 170 26.36 3.55 6.64
CA ALA A 170 27.78 3.81 6.58
C ALA A 170 28.15 4.88 5.53
N LEU A 171 27.61 4.76 4.31
CA LEU A 171 27.81 5.76 3.25
C LEU A 171 27.26 7.15 3.64
N THR A 172 26.19 7.18 4.41
CA THR A 172 25.60 8.44 4.89
C THR A 172 26.45 9.06 5.99
N ALA A 173 26.95 8.29 6.93
CA ALA A 173 27.81 8.75 8.01
C ALA A 173 29.13 9.31 7.45
N GLU A 174 29.77 8.57 6.54
CA GLU A 174 30.98 9.00 5.83
C GLU A 174 30.76 10.33 5.08
N ALA A 175 29.67 10.45 4.32
CA ALA A 175 29.33 11.66 3.57
C ALA A 175 29.06 12.89 4.48
N LEU A 176 28.66 12.66 5.73
CA LEU A 176 28.40 13.72 6.72
C LEU A 176 29.56 13.95 7.71
N GLY A 177 30.69 13.27 7.48
CA GLY A 177 31.93 13.49 8.25
C GLY A 177 31.96 12.81 9.63
N ASP A 178 31.17 11.76 9.81
CA ASP A 178 31.16 10.94 11.03
C ASP A 178 32.08 9.73 10.81
N GLU A 179 33.34 9.84 11.25
CA GLU A 179 34.38 8.82 11.01
C GLU A 179 34.26 7.60 11.96
N GLU A 180 33.44 7.68 13.01
CA GLU A 180 33.32 6.68 14.05
C GLU A 180 32.13 5.73 13.81
N THR A 181 32.19 4.95 12.72
CA THR A 181 31.16 3.93 12.47
C THR A 181 31.62 2.56 12.96
N ALA A 182 31.02 2.07 14.04
CA ALA A 182 31.24 0.72 14.56
C ALA A 182 30.78 -0.38 13.54
N PRO A 183 31.31 -1.62 13.61
CA PRO A 183 30.95 -2.70 12.69
C PRO A 183 29.44 -2.98 12.63
N CYS A 184 28.92 -3.24 11.42
CA CYS A 184 27.48 -3.34 11.15
C CYS A 184 26.80 -4.59 11.75
N GLU A 185 27.56 -5.64 12.02
CA GLU A 185 27.04 -6.92 12.49
C GLU A 185 26.42 -6.86 13.89
N GLU A 186 26.97 -6.03 14.79
CA GLU A 186 26.48 -5.89 16.15
C GLU A 186 25.14 -5.12 16.20
N ALA A 187 25.03 -4.07 15.38
CA ALA A 187 23.83 -3.27 15.30
C ALA A 187 22.63 -3.96 14.64
N LEU A 188 22.85 -4.96 13.78
CA LEU A 188 21.78 -5.76 13.19
C LEU A 188 21.12 -6.67 14.23
N ARG A 189 21.89 -7.25 15.15
CA ARG A 189 21.38 -8.12 16.22
C ARG A 189 20.52 -7.34 17.22
N GLU A 190 20.84 -6.08 17.48
CA GLU A 190 20.09 -5.20 18.39
C GLU A 190 18.83 -4.60 17.73
N ALA A 191 18.76 -4.56 16.40
CA ALA A 191 17.64 -3.99 15.63
C ALA A 191 16.55 -4.99 15.23
N GLU A 192 16.77 -6.29 15.38
CA GLU A 192 15.73 -7.32 15.18
C GLU A 192 14.70 -7.27 16.34
N PRO A 193 13.39 -7.33 15.99
CA PRO A 193 12.30 -7.19 16.96
C PRO A 193 12.15 -8.39 17.90
#